data_26082d1b72067bc1d897bcf7fcc77b2a
#
_entry.id   26082d1b72067bc1d897bcf7fcc77b2a
#
_cell.length_a   1.000
_cell.length_b   1.000
_cell.length_c   1.000
_cell.angle_alpha   90.00
_cell.angle_beta   90.00
_cell.angle_gamma   90.00
#
_symmetry.space_group_name_H-M   'P 1'
#
loop_
_entity.id
_entity.type
_entity.pdbx_description
1 polymer ?
#
loop_
_entity_poly.entity_id
_entity_poly.type
_entity_poly.pdbx_seq_one_letter_code
_entity_poly.pdbx_strand_id
1 'polypeptide(L)'
;MALFGPTRRSLLQGTMAASALGLTGFPARADVQWKKYAGTRLEVILAKGPRGDNLQKNIREFTELTGIQVESEQIPEQQQRQKCVIELASGKPSFDVVHVSYHVQKRQFEKAGWLADISGYMKDPNLTAPDLVESDFSAAGIQYARNDKGQMLSLPWSVDYFILYYNKELFQKKGVAVPKTLDEMVVAAEKLTDPKEGTFGFVGRGLRNANMALWTNFYLNYGGEFLDNNGNIQTDGPEAVEATKLYQTLLTKAAPPGVAGFNWMESMASFTQGRSAMWIDADGWAPPLEDPSASRVVGKVGYAVVPAGPKGQYSSTYGDGIGIAAASKNKEAAYLLCQWAVSKAQGTRLLQAGGGVPFRNSVLDDPEVRKGVKNQEWLQSVIDSARISKLGLPVVVPVAEFRDLVGAALTATLSGGDPATELKKAHEQFRPILERSEKT
;
A
#
# COMPACT_ATOMS: atom_id res chain seq x y z
N MET A 1 -25.39 -11.59 81.32
CA MET A 1 -24.92 -12.68 82.20
C MET A 1 -23.91 -13.44 81.40
N ALA A 2 -22.68 -13.13 81.56
CA ALA A 2 -21.54 -13.92 81.99
C ALA A 2 -21.08 -14.90 80.99
N LEU A 3 -19.95 -14.67 80.34
CA LEU A 3 -18.54 -14.94 80.69
C LEU A 3 -18.20 -16.45 80.56
N PHE A 4 -17.32 -16.89 79.71
CA PHE A 4 -15.88 -17.07 79.88
C PHE A 4 -15.30 -17.87 78.67
N GLY A 5 -14.26 -17.44 78.02
CA GLY A 5 -13.27 -18.31 77.47
C GLY A 5 -12.32 -18.79 78.58
N PRO A 6 -11.16 -19.39 78.38
CA PRO A 6 -10.34 -19.69 77.18
C PRO A 6 -9.69 -21.10 77.23
N THR A 7 -8.82 -21.55 76.42
CA THR A 7 -7.37 -21.81 76.52
C THR A 7 -6.86 -22.92 75.60
N ARG A 8 -5.86 -22.61 74.92
CA ARG A 8 -4.64 -23.28 74.42
C ARG A 8 -4.36 -24.75 74.73
N ARG A 9 -3.79 -25.41 73.73
CA ARG A 9 -2.85 -26.52 73.67
C ARG A 9 -3.40 -27.93 73.66
N SER A 10 -3.21 -28.55 72.49
CA SER A 10 -2.31 -29.74 72.36
C SER A 10 -2.17 -30.12 70.88
N LEU A 11 -0.99 -30.06 70.50
CA LEU A 11 -0.19 -30.84 69.56
C LEU A 11 -0.67 -32.28 69.40
N LEU A 12 -0.75 -32.82 68.16
CA LEU A 12 0.20 -33.82 67.68
C LEU A 12 -0.31 -34.50 66.39
N GLN A 13 0.55 -34.45 65.37
CA GLN A 13 0.82 -35.47 64.37
C GLN A 13 -0.34 -36.00 63.51
N GLY A 14 -0.30 -35.56 62.27
CA GLY A 14 -0.98 -36.14 61.13
C GLY A 14 -0.15 -35.87 59.85
N THR A 15 0.55 -36.87 59.47
CA THR A 15 1.29 -37.20 58.25
C THR A 15 1.15 -36.24 57.06
N MET A 16 2.28 -35.67 56.63
CA MET A 16 2.48 -35.03 55.29
C MET A 16 2.24 -36.07 54.19
N ALA A 17 1.15 -35.91 53.45
CA ALA A 17 1.07 -36.40 52.09
C ALA A 17 1.42 -35.20 51.17
N ALA A 18 2.67 -35.15 50.75
CA ALA A 18 3.12 -34.19 49.71
C ALA A 18 2.48 -34.61 48.39
N SER A 19 1.35 -33.98 48.04
CA SER A 19 0.85 -33.97 46.67
C SER A 19 1.79 -33.07 45.84
N ALA A 20 2.70 -33.69 45.12
CA ALA A 20 3.45 -33.06 44.07
C ALA A 20 2.45 -32.72 42.94
N LEU A 21 1.81 -31.57 43.06
CA LEU A 21 1.23 -30.90 41.89
C LEU A 21 2.38 -30.52 40.97
N GLY A 22 2.55 -31.33 39.93
CA GLY A 22 3.44 -31.05 38.83
C GLY A 22 3.08 -29.64 38.29
N LEU A 23 3.91 -28.68 38.60
CA LEU A 23 4.00 -27.45 37.85
C LEU A 23 4.41 -27.86 36.43
N THR A 24 3.39 -28.13 35.57
CA THR A 24 3.61 -28.10 34.14
C THR A 24 4.02 -26.65 33.84
N GLY A 25 5.33 -26.44 33.88
CA GLY A 25 5.91 -25.19 33.45
C GLY A 25 5.43 -24.91 32.05
N PHE A 26 4.61 -23.89 31.87
CA PHE A 26 4.45 -23.31 30.55
C PHE A 26 5.84 -23.05 30.03
N PRO A 27 6.18 -23.52 28.80
CA PRO A 27 7.49 -23.22 28.25
C PRO A 27 7.65 -21.71 28.27
N ALA A 28 8.70 -21.22 28.94
CA ALA A 28 9.05 -19.82 28.92
C ALA A 28 9.12 -19.44 27.45
N ARG A 29 8.24 -18.51 27.02
CA ARG A 29 8.20 -18.04 25.64
C ARG A 29 9.55 -17.38 25.40
N ALA A 30 10.33 -17.90 24.45
CA ALA A 30 11.64 -17.36 24.14
C ALA A 30 11.44 -15.89 23.69
N ASP A 31 12.19 -14.99 24.28
CA ASP A 31 12.22 -13.60 23.85
C ASP A 31 13.10 -13.46 22.62
N VAL A 32 12.71 -12.58 21.69
CA VAL A 32 13.49 -12.27 20.51
C VAL A 32 14.89 -11.80 20.90
N GLN A 33 15.89 -12.43 20.32
CA GLN A 33 17.29 -12.07 20.55
C GLN A 33 17.69 -10.86 19.70
N TRP A 34 17.07 -9.71 19.97
CA TRP A 34 17.28 -8.48 19.18
C TRP A 34 18.74 -8.09 18.99
N LYS A 35 19.61 -8.33 19.97
CA LYS A 35 21.04 -7.96 19.94
C LYS A 35 21.96 -9.03 19.36
N LYS A 36 21.42 -10.17 18.88
CA LYS A 36 22.24 -11.28 18.35
C LYS A 36 23.16 -10.85 17.20
N TYR A 37 22.75 -9.87 16.42
CA TYR A 37 23.49 -9.37 15.26
C TYR A 37 24.01 -7.94 15.45
N ALA A 38 24.23 -7.51 16.70
CA ALA A 38 24.78 -6.19 17.00
C ALA A 38 26.11 -5.98 16.26
N GLY A 39 26.33 -4.76 15.73
CA GLY A 39 27.51 -4.43 14.92
C GLY A 39 27.37 -4.77 13.42
N THR A 40 26.31 -5.50 13.00
CA THR A 40 26.01 -5.68 11.57
C THR A 40 25.59 -4.37 10.94
N ARG A 41 25.96 -4.15 9.68
CA ARG A 41 25.47 -3.05 8.84
C ARG A 41 24.55 -3.63 7.77
N LEU A 42 23.40 -3.01 7.61
CA LEU A 42 22.40 -3.34 6.59
C LEU A 42 22.21 -2.17 5.62
N GLU A 43 22.10 -2.49 4.35
CA GLU A 43 21.76 -1.55 3.30
C GLU A 43 20.29 -1.77 2.86
N VAL A 44 19.52 -0.70 2.74
CA VAL A 44 18.07 -0.74 2.46
C VAL A 44 17.72 0.14 1.29
N ILE A 45 17.04 -0.40 0.28
CA ILE A 45 16.52 0.38 -0.83
C ILE A 45 15.00 0.57 -0.72
N LEU A 46 14.56 1.82 -0.74
CA LEU A 46 13.17 2.24 -0.55
C LEU A 46 12.66 3.04 -1.75
N ALA A 47 11.41 2.86 -2.10
CA ALA A 47 10.71 3.82 -2.93
C ALA A 47 10.37 5.05 -2.09
N LYS A 48 10.53 6.27 -2.68
CA LYS A 48 10.19 7.52 -2.02
C LYS A 48 8.69 7.58 -1.72
N GLY A 49 8.36 7.93 -0.48
CA GLY A 49 6.98 8.07 -0.03
C GLY A 49 6.80 7.83 1.46
N PRO A 50 5.54 7.92 1.98
CA PRO A 50 5.25 7.94 3.40
C PRO A 50 5.80 6.74 4.19
N ARG A 51 5.88 5.55 3.59
CA ARG A 51 6.43 4.34 4.24
C ARG A 51 7.92 4.46 4.49
N GLY A 52 8.66 4.87 3.45
CA GLY A 52 10.09 5.13 3.55
C GLY A 52 10.40 6.24 4.55
N ASP A 53 9.63 7.32 4.52
CA ASP A 53 9.76 8.45 5.45
C ASP A 53 9.51 8.00 6.89
N ASN A 54 8.46 7.19 7.14
CA ASN A 54 8.18 6.63 8.46
C ASN A 54 9.30 5.72 8.94
N LEU A 55 9.85 4.85 8.08
CA LEU A 55 10.97 3.98 8.42
C LEU A 55 12.20 4.80 8.77
N GLN A 56 12.62 5.72 7.90
CA GLN A 56 13.83 6.54 8.10
C GLN A 56 13.74 7.43 9.35
N LYS A 57 12.57 8.03 9.59
CA LYS A 57 12.32 8.87 10.78
C LYS A 57 12.53 8.10 12.09
N ASN A 58 12.19 6.83 12.11
CA ASN A 58 12.19 6.02 13.32
C ASN A 58 13.37 5.00 13.38
N ILE A 59 14.22 4.92 12.36
CA ILE A 59 15.26 3.91 12.23
C ILE A 59 16.23 3.86 13.41
N ARG A 60 16.44 5.00 14.08
CA ARG A 60 17.29 5.08 15.28
C ARG A 60 16.79 4.17 16.41
N GLU A 61 15.48 4.03 16.57
CA GLU A 61 14.88 3.14 17.57
C GLU A 61 15.27 1.68 17.30
N PHE A 62 15.31 1.27 16.03
CA PHE A 62 15.76 -0.06 15.64
C PHE A 62 17.25 -0.25 15.97
N THR A 63 18.09 0.73 15.67
CA THR A 63 19.52 0.67 15.97
C THR A 63 19.76 0.60 17.50
N GLU A 64 19.05 1.36 18.30
CA GLU A 64 19.13 1.33 19.78
C GLU A 64 18.67 -0.03 20.34
N LEU A 65 17.62 -0.60 19.76
CA LEU A 65 17.07 -1.91 20.14
C LEU A 65 18.05 -3.05 19.84
N THR A 66 18.68 -3.02 18.67
CA THR A 66 19.39 -4.19 18.11
C THR A 66 20.91 -4.04 18.10
N GLY A 67 21.45 -2.83 18.06
CA GLY A 67 22.86 -2.56 17.76
C GLY A 67 23.22 -2.72 16.28
N ILE A 68 22.25 -2.97 15.40
CA ILE A 68 22.43 -3.07 13.95
C ILE A 68 22.41 -1.65 13.35
N GLN A 69 23.40 -1.32 12.53
CA GLN A 69 23.45 -0.07 11.77
C GLN A 69 22.67 -0.22 10.48
N VAL A 70 21.87 0.78 10.11
CA VAL A 70 21.05 0.76 8.89
C VAL A 70 21.32 2.00 8.06
N GLU A 71 21.80 1.78 6.84
CA GLU A 71 21.85 2.79 5.80
C GLU A 71 20.68 2.59 4.86
N SER A 72 19.96 3.65 4.54
CA SER A 72 18.77 3.56 3.69
C SER A 72 18.76 4.64 2.61
N GLU A 73 18.52 4.20 1.37
CA GLU A 73 18.36 5.06 0.21
C GLU A 73 16.88 5.12 -0.19
N GLN A 74 16.32 6.32 -0.32
CA GLN A 74 15.02 6.54 -0.95
C GLN A 74 15.18 7.18 -2.32
N ILE A 75 14.67 6.53 -3.36
CA ILE A 75 14.68 7.03 -4.74
C ILE A 75 13.28 6.99 -5.36
N PRO A 76 13.03 7.82 -6.40
CA PRO A 76 11.74 7.81 -7.07
C PRO A 76 11.30 6.42 -7.48
N GLU A 77 10.03 6.14 -7.32
CA GLU A 77 9.40 4.81 -7.41
C GLU A 77 9.81 4.00 -8.66
N GLN A 78 9.74 4.62 -9.85
CA GLN A 78 10.09 3.91 -11.09
C GLN A 78 11.60 3.61 -11.18
N GLN A 79 12.45 4.52 -10.71
CA GLN A 79 13.91 4.34 -10.66
C GLN A 79 14.28 3.26 -9.64
N GLN A 80 13.60 3.22 -8.48
CA GLN A 80 13.78 2.18 -7.47
C GLN A 80 13.49 0.80 -8.06
N ARG A 81 12.35 0.65 -8.75
CA ARG A 81 11.97 -0.62 -9.38
C ARG A 81 12.98 -1.09 -10.42
N GLN A 82 13.45 -0.19 -11.28
CA GLN A 82 14.47 -0.50 -12.28
C GLN A 82 15.81 -0.90 -11.64
N LYS A 83 16.27 -0.14 -10.63
CA LYS A 83 17.50 -0.44 -9.89
C LYS A 83 17.41 -1.82 -9.22
N CYS A 84 16.29 -2.12 -8.56
CA CYS A 84 16.08 -3.43 -7.95
C CYS A 84 16.17 -4.57 -8.97
N VAL A 85 15.52 -4.47 -10.12
CA VAL A 85 15.56 -5.51 -11.16
C VAL A 85 16.97 -5.72 -11.66
N ILE A 86 17.70 -4.64 -11.97
CA ILE A 86 19.08 -4.71 -12.48
C ILE A 86 20.01 -5.37 -11.46
N GLU A 87 19.97 -4.91 -10.21
CA GLU A 87 20.88 -5.39 -9.17
C GLU A 87 20.55 -6.82 -8.72
N LEU A 88 19.29 -7.17 -8.54
CA LEU A 88 18.87 -8.53 -8.18
C LEU A 88 19.20 -9.52 -9.29
N ALA A 89 19.01 -9.16 -10.56
CA ALA A 89 19.38 -9.99 -11.71
C ALA A 89 20.90 -10.20 -11.82
N SER A 90 21.70 -9.26 -11.36
CA SER A 90 23.17 -9.42 -11.33
C SER A 90 23.63 -10.46 -10.29
N GLY A 91 22.77 -10.86 -9.34
CA GLY A 91 23.12 -11.71 -8.19
C GLY A 91 24.01 -11.05 -7.14
N LYS A 92 24.28 -9.75 -7.26
CA LYS A 92 25.13 -8.97 -6.33
C LYS A 92 24.47 -7.62 -6.03
N PRO A 93 23.26 -7.59 -5.43
CA PRO A 93 22.64 -6.33 -5.06
C PRO A 93 23.47 -5.57 -4.02
N SER A 94 23.43 -4.24 -4.11
CA SER A 94 24.06 -3.34 -3.13
C SER A 94 23.27 -3.20 -1.83
N PHE A 95 22.13 -3.88 -1.72
CA PHE A 95 21.22 -3.82 -0.58
C PHE A 95 20.88 -5.21 -0.02
N ASP A 96 20.61 -5.27 1.27
CA ASP A 96 20.12 -6.46 1.98
C ASP A 96 18.59 -6.51 2.00
N VAL A 97 17.96 -5.34 2.20
CA VAL A 97 16.51 -5.20 2.34
C VAL A 97 15.94 -4.34 1.22
N VAL A 98 14.82 -4.77 0.70
CA VAL A 98 14.15 -4.13 -0.45
C VAL A 98 12.68 -3.86 -0.16
N HIS A 99 12.23 -2.63 -0.47
CA HIS A 99 10.82 -2.30 -0.60
C HIS A 99 10.28 -2.95 -1.87
N VAL A 100 9.32 -3.84 -1.74
CA VAL A 100 8.72 -4.61 -2.85
C VAL A 100 7.35 -4.03 -3.18
N SER A 101 7.21 -3.44 -4.35
CA SER A 101 5.89 -3.06 -4.87
C SER A 101 5.18 -4.30 -5.39
N TYR A 102 4.32 -4.91 -4.59
CA TYR A 102 3.68 -6.19 -4.89
C TYR A 102 2.97 -6.19 -6.25
N HIS A 103 2.24 -5.14 -6.52
CA HIS A 103 1.45 -4.99 -7.73
C HIS A 103 2.29 -4.90 -9.03
N VAL A 104 3.63 -4.74 -8.92
CA VAL A 104 4.53 -4.66 -10.09
C VAL A 104 5.63 -5.71 -10.03
N GLN A 105 6.15 -6.02 -8.84
CA GLN A 105 7.39 -6.78 -8.70
C GLN A 105 7.19 -8.21 -8.20
N LYS A 106 6.05 -8.49 -7.52
CA LYS A 106 5.82 -9.78 -6.85
C LYS A 106 6.09 -10.97 -7.78
N ARG A 107 5.37 -11.04 -8.89
CA ARG A 107 5.42 -12.21 -9.76
C ARG A 107 6.79 -12.39 -10.43
N GLN A 108 7.41 -11.29 -10.81
CA GLN A 108 8.76 -11.31 -11.39
C GLN A 108 9.80 -11.78 -10.36
N PHE A 109 9.78 -11.20 -9.15
CA PHE A 109 10.76 -11.53 -8.10
C PHE A 109 10.60 -12.96 -7.61
N GLU A 110 9.36 -13.44 -7.52
CA GLU A 110 9.03 -14.82 -7.18
C GLU A 110 9.60 -15.82 -8.19
N LYS A 111 9.29 -15.65 -9.49
CA LYS A 111 9.79 -16.54 -10.54
C LYS A 111 11.31 -16.54 -10.63
N ALA A 112 11.93 -15.38 -10.49
CA ALA A 112 13.38 -15.24 -10.54
C ALA A 112 14.11 -15.70 -9.27
N GLY A 113 13.38 -15.98 -8.17
CA GLY A 113 13.99 -16.38 -6.90
C GLY A 113 14.85 -15.30 -6.26
N TRP A 114 14.50 -14.04 -6.44
CA TRP A 114 15.30 -12.90 -5.98
C TRP A 114 15.11 -12.52 -4.52
N LEU A 115 14.07 -13.03 -3.87
CA LEU A 115 13.81 -12.81 -2.45
C LEU A 115 14.08 -14.07 -1.63
N ALA A 116 14.56 -13.88 -0.42
CA ALA A 116 14.79 -14.97 0.54
C ALA A 116 13.46 -15.53 1.05
N ASP A 117 13.36 -16.84 1.21
CA ASP A 117 12.27 -17.48 1.95
C ASP A 117 12.46 -17.22 3.45
N ILE A 118 11.54 -16.48 4.04
CA ILE A 118 11.54 -16.12 5.47
C ILE A 118 10.63 -17.01 6.31
N SER A 119 10.01 -18.05 5.73
CA SER A 119 9.07 -18.93 6.42
C SER A 119 9.70 -19.63 7.65
N GLY A 120 11.00 -19.96 7.57
CA GLY A 120 11.76 -20.53 8.67
C GLY A 120 11.97 -19.54 9.81
N TYR A 121 12.29 -18.30 9.49
CA TYR A 121 12.51 -17.24 10.48
C TYR A 121 11.22 -16.90 11.24
N MET A 122 10.08 -16.87 10.56
CA MET A 122 8.77 -16.63 11.19
C MET A 122 8.38 -17.69 12.21
N LYS A 123 8.98 -18.87 12.13
CA LYS A 123 8.75 -19.98 13.09
C LYS A 123 9.77 -20.03 14.23
N ASP A 124 10.86 -19.28 14.13
CA ASP A 124 11.89 -19.26 15.16
C ASP A 124 11.53 -18.25 16.26
N PRO A 125 11.21 -18.70 17.49
CA PRO A 125 10.84 -17.82 18.59
C PRO A 125 12.01 -16.94 19.10
N ASN A 126 13.25 -17.26 18.73
CA ASN A 126 14.40 -16.41 19.04
C ASN A 126 14.58 -15.25 18.07
N LEU A 127 13.96 -15.34 16.90
CA LEU A 127 14.01 -14.31 15.85
C LEU A 127 12.71 -13.54 15.71
N THR A 128 11.56 -14.18 15.97
CA THR A 128 10.24 -13.60 15.65
C THR A 128 9.51 -13.16 16.90
N ALA A 129 9.07 -11.90 16.89
CA ALA A 129 8.26 -11.33 17.96
C ALA A 129 6.95 -12.13 18.13
N PRO A 130 6.52 -12.38 19.39
CA PRO A 130 5.34 -13.22 19.66
C PRO A 130 4.04 -12.72 19.05
N ASP A 131 3.93 -11.44 18.77
CA ASP A 131 2.78 -10.79 18.13
C ASP A 131 2.88 -10.72 16.60
N LEU A 132 4.02 -11.10 16.02
CA LEU A 132 4.17 -11.20 14.57
C LEU A 132 3.67 -12.57 14.10
N VAL A 133 2.38 -12.70 14.00
CA VAL A 133 1.71 -13.93 13.55
C VAL A 133 1.06 -13.69 12.18
N GLU A 134 1.09 -14.72 11.34
CA GLU A 134 0.55 -14.63 9.98
C GLU A 134 -0.94 -14.26 9.95
N SER A 135 -1.73 -14.79 10.90
CA SER A 135 -3.17 -14.50 11.01
C SER A 135 -3.51 -13.05 11.35
N ASP A 136 -2.52 -12.25 11.76
CA ASP A 136 -2.71 -10.82 11.99
C ASP A 136 -2.58 -9.97 10.72
N PHE A 137 -2.10 -10.56 9.63
CA PHE A 137 -2.10 -9.87 8.35
C PHE A 137 -3.39 -10.12 7.58
N SER A 138 -3.83 -9.13 6.80
CA SER A 138 -4.97 -9.30 5.90
C SER A 138 -4.73 -10.41 4.88
N ALA A 139 -5.80 -11.07 4.43
CA ALA A 139 -5.71 -12.14 3.42
C ALA A 139 -5.00 -11.68 2.14
N ALA A 140 -5.27 -10.45 1.69
CA ALA A 140 -4.59 -9.87 0.53
C ALA A 140 -3.08 -9.68 0.76
N GLY A 141 -2.67 -9.23 1.96
CA GLY A 141 -1.26 -9.12 2.33
C GLY A 141 -0.53 -10.45 2.27
N ILE A 142 -1.13 -11.50 2.83
CA ILE A 142 -0.58 -12.86 2.78
C ILE A 142 -0.51 -13.39 1.35
N GLN A 143 -1.56 -13.18 0.56
CA GLN A 143 -1.57 -13.57 -0.86
C GLN A 143 -0.43 -12.89 -1.65
N TYR A 144 -0.17 -11.62 -1.37
CA TYR A 144 0.95 -10.90 -1.98
C TYR A 144 2.32 -11.42 -1.53
N ALA A 145 2.47 -11.73 -0.24
CA ALA A 145 3.77 -12.10 0.33
C ALA A 145 4.17 -13.56 0.07
N ARG A 146 3.20 -14.45 -0.19
CA ARG A 146 3.44 -15.86 -0.50
C ARG A 146 3.65 -16.11 -1.98
N ASN A 147 4.49 -17.11 -2.28
CA ASN A 147 4.59 -17.69 -3.60
C ASN A 147 3.68 -18.91 -3.78
N ASP A 148 3.62 -19.44 -5.00
CA ASP A 148 2.83 -20.62 -5.36
C ASP A 148 3.25 -21.90 -4.60
N LYS A 149 4.45 -21.93 -4.01
CA LYS A 149 4.98 -23.01 -3.18
C LYS A 149 4.61 -22.86 -1.70
N GLY A 150 3.88 -21.81 -1.34
CA GLY A 150 3.50 -21.50 0.04
C GLY A 150 4.59 -20.87 0.89
N GLN A 151 5.74 -20.50 0.30
CA GLN A 151 6.83 -19.84 1.01
C GLN A 151 6.53 -18.35 1.18
N MET A 152 6.88 -17.79 2.34
CA MET A 152 6.78 -16.36 2.61
C MET A 152 8.06 -15.67 2.10
N LEU A 153 7.92 -14.80 1.12
CA LEU A 153 9.06 -14.13 0.47
C LEU A 153 9.31 -12.70 0.99
N SER A 154 8.37 -12.16 1.74
CA SER A 154 8.44 -10.80 2.32
C SER A 154 7.44 -10.68 3.46
N LEU A 155 7.53 -9.62 4.25
CA LEU A 155 6.47 -9.25 5.18
C LEU A 155 5.57 -8.20 4.54
N PRO A 156 4.21 -8.38 4.57
CA PRO A 156 3.28 -7.35 4.10
C PRO A 156 3.44 -6.06 4.91
N TRP A 157 3.74 -4.96 4.24
CA TRP A 157 4.02 -3.69 4.92
C TRP A 157 2.79 -2.82 5.00
N SER A 158 2.30 -2.37 3.84
CA SER A 158 1.08 -1.58 3.80
C SER A 158 0.36 -1.70 2.46
N VAL A 159 -0.89 -1.30 2.46
CA VAL A 159 -1.76 -1.25 1.29
C VAL A 159 -2.22 0.18 1.06
N ASP A 160 -2.36 0.57 -0.20
CA ASP A 160 -3.02 1.79 -0.62
C ASP A 160 -4.38 1.46 -1.22
N TYR A 161 -5.37 2.23 -0.84
CA TYR A 161 -6.68 2.30 -1.49
C TYR A 161 -6.79 3.62 -2.23
N PHE A 162 -7.33 3.61 -3.44
CA PHE A 162 -7.60 4.86 -4.14
C PHE A 162 -8.87 5.49 -3.59
N ILE A 163 -8.78 6.78 -3.27
CA ILE A 163 -9.89 7.58 -2.72
C ILE A 163 -10.06 8.86 -3.54
N LEU A 164 -11.21 9.50 -3.37
CA LEU A 164 -11.47 10.83 -3.90
C LEU A 164 -11.09 11.89 -2.85
N TYR A 165 -10.13 12.73 -3.18
CA TYR A 165 -9.84 13.99 -2.49
C TYR A 165 -10.64 15.10 -3.16
N TYR A 166 -11.28 15.97 -2.36
CA TYR A 166 -11.97 17.13 -2.92
C TYR A 166 -11.76 18.38 -2.09
N ASN A 167 -11.76 19.56 -2.73
CA ASN A 167 -11.60 20.85 -2.09
C ASN A 167 -12.98 21.38 -1.68
N LYS A 168 -13.31 21.31 -0.37
CA LYS A 168 -14.59 21.73 0.21
C LYS A 168 -14.93 23.18 -0.11
N GLU A 169 -13.93 24.08 -0.12
CA GLU A 169 -14.12 25.51 -0.40
C GLU A 169 -14.55 25.76 -1.84
N LEU A 170 -13.90 25.11 -2.84
CA LEU A 170 -14.29 25.22 -4.23
C LEU A 170 -15.69 24.64 -4.49
N PHE A 171 -16.01 23.50 -3.88
CA PHE A 171 -17.34 22.89 -3.95
C PHE A 171 -18.42 23.82 -3.39
N GLN A 172 -18.18 24.39 -2.20
CA GLN A 172 -19.09 25.32 -1.56
C GLN A 172 -19.25 26.61 -2.39
N LYS A 173 -18.15 27.22 -2.87
CA LYS A 173 -18.17 28.43 -3.69
C LYS A 173 -19.04 28.30 -4.95
N LYS A 174 -19.03 27.12 -5.58
CA LYS A 174 -19.77 26.87 -6.83
C LYS A 174 -21.12 26.15 -6.61
N GLY A 175 -21.47 25.81 -5.36
CA GLY A 175 -22.72 25.10 -5.03
C GLY A 175 -22.79 23.70 -5.62
N VAL A 176 -21.67 22.98 -5.66
CA VAL A 176 -21.57 21.64 -6.23
C VAL A 176 -21.57 20.60 -5.09
N ALA A 177 -22.37 19.53 -5.22
CA ALA A 177 -22.35 18.41 -4.30
C ALA A 177 -21.18 17.46 -4.60
N VAL A 178 -20.69 16.74 -3.56
CA VAL A 178 -19.69 15.69 -3.74
C VAL A 178 -20.27 14.57 -4.61
N PRO A 179 -19.62 14.20 -5.73
CA PRO A 179 -20.16 13.24 -6.67
C PRO A 179 -20.19 11.82 -6.06
N LYS A 180 -21.30 11.12 -6.28
CA LYS A 180 -21.50 9.71 -5.88
C LYS A 180 -21.32 8.75 -7.05
N THR A 181 -21.45 9.26 -8.28
CA THR A 181 -21.24 8.47 -9.50
C THR A 181 -20.19 9.09 -10.40
N LEU A 182 -19.63 8.29 -11.31
CA LEU A 182 -18.66 8.77 -12.30
C LEU A 182 -19.25 9.84 -13.21
N ASP A 183 -20.55 9.73 -13.57
CA ASP A 183 -21.24 10.73 -14.39
C ASP A 183 -21.39 12.05 -13.62
N GLU A 184 -21.81 12.01 -12.35
CA GLU A 184 -21.85 13.20 -11.48
C GLU A 184 -20.46 13.83 -11.33
N MET A 185 -19.39 13.02 -11.31
CA MET A 185 -18.03 13.53 -11.22
C MET A 185 -17.62 14.32 -12.46
N VAL A 186 -18.01 13.89 -13.66
CA VAL A 186 -17.79 14.65 -14.90
C VAL A 186 -18.50 16.00 -14.83
N VAL A 187 -19.78 16.00 -14.47
CA VAL A 187 -20.57 17.24 -14.33
C VAL A 187 -19.96 18.18 -13.29
N ALA A 188 -19.55 17.63 -12.15
CA ALA A 188 -18.89 18.41 -11.11
C ALA A 188 -17.55 19.00 -11.61
N ALA A 189 -16.74 18.19 -12.29
CA ALA A 189 -15.45 18.62 -12.83
C ALA A 189 -15.61 19.77 -13.84
N GLU A 190 -16.59 19.70 -14.75
CA GLU A 190 -16.88 20.77 -15.70
C GLU A 190 -17.32 22.07 -14.99
N LYS A 191 -18.23 21.99 -14.01
CA LYS A 191 -18.71 23.16 -13.25
C LYS A 191 -17.63 23.83 -12.40
N LEU A 192 -16.68 23.05 -11.89
CA LEU A 192 -15.60 23.51 -11.02
C LEU A 192 -14.39 24.03 -11.81
N THR A 193 -14.37 23.82 -13.14
CA THR A 193 -13.30 24.29 -14.01
C THR A 193 -13.52 25.75 -14.39
N ASP A 194 -12.55 26.59 -14.05
CA ASP A 194 -12.52 28.00 -14.42
C ASP A 194 -11.06 28.41 -14.75
N PRO A 195 -10.65 28.22 -16.01
CA PRO A 195 -9.28 28.52 -16.43
C PRO A 195 -8.88 29.99 -16.27
N LYS A 196 -9.86 30.91 -16.24
CA LYS A 196 -9.59 32.35 -16.02
C LYS A 196 -9.17 32.63 -14.58
N GLU A 197 -9.72 31.86 -13.62
CA GLU A 197 -9.33 31.92 -12.21
C GLU A 197 -8.15 30.96 -11.90
N GLY A 198 -7.67 30.21 -12.88
CA GLY A 198 -6.59 29.21 -12.71
C GLY A 198 -7.02 27.98 -11.91
N THR A 199 -8.34 27.69 -11.89
CA THR A 199 -8.90 26.53 -11.18
C THR A 199 -9.39 25.47 -12.17
N PHE A 200 -9.19 24.20 -11.81
CA PHE A 200 -9.53 23.04 -12.60
C PHE A 200 -10.37 22.08 -11.76
N GLY A 201 -11.39 21.48 -12.37
CA GLY A 201 -12.33 20.63 -11.68
C GLY A 201 -11.73 19.29 -11.25
N PHE A 202 -10.71 18.84 -11.97
CA PHE A 202 -10.07 17.54 -11.73
C PHE A 202 -8.55 17.61 -11.95
N VAL A 203 -7.81 16.76 -11.27
CA VAL A 203 -6.42 16.43 -11.58
C VAL A 203 -6.18 14.94 -11.35
N GLY A 204 -5.27 14.35 -12.10
CA GLY A 204 -4.88 12.96 -11.93
C GLY A 204 -3.64 12.61 -12.74
N ARG A 205 -3.19 11.37 -12.63
CA ARG A 205 -1.98 10.88 -13.29
C ARG A 205 -2.21 10.73 -14.79
N GLY A 206 -1.52 11.55 -15.59
CA GLY A 206 -1.50 11.48 -17.06
C GLY A 206 -0.23 10.84 -17.63
N LEU A 207 0.86 10.82 -16.84
CA LEU A 207 2.16 10.31 -17.27
C LEU A 207 2.07 8.82 -17.59
N ARG A 208 2.60 8.43 -18.78
CA ARG A 208 2.74 7.04 -19.21
C ARG A 208 3.20 6.13 -18.08
N ASN A 209 2.64 4.95 -17.98
CA ASN A 209 2.84 3.95 -16.93
C ASN A 209 2.18 4.33 -15.58
N ALA A 210 2.34 5.56 -15.08
CA ALA A 210 1.70 6.01 -13.84
C ALA A 210 0.18 6.21 -14.00
N ASN A 211 -0.28 6.56 -15.18
CA ASN A 211 -1.69 6.81 -15.53
C ASN A 211 -2.59 5.57 -15.35
N MET A 212 -2.02 4.37 -15.41
CA MET A 212 -2.73 3.12 -15.13
C MET A 212 -3.42 3.15 -13.76
N ALA A 213 -2.79 3.75 -12.75
CA ALA A 213 -3.33 3.79 -11.39
C ALA A 213 -4.65 4.57 -11.29
N LEU A 214 -4.79 5.67 -12.03
CA LEU A 214 -6.05 6.40 -12.13
C LEU A 214 -7.07 5.65 -13.00
N TRP A 215 -6.66 5.26 -14.22
CA TRP A 215 -7.52 4.61 -15.20
C TRP A 215 -8.18 3.33 -14.66
N THR A 216 -7.44 2.54 -13.89
CA THR A 216 -7.97 1.30 -13.29
C THR A 216 -9.21 1.54 -12.44
N ASN A 217 -9.30 2.66 -11.71
CA ASN A 217 -10.52 2.96 -10.93
C ASN A 217 -11.73 3.10 -11.84
N PHE A 218 -11.57 3.68 -13.01
CA PHE A 218 -12.67 3.79 -13.98
C PHE A 218 -12.97 2.42 -14.60
N TYR A 219 -11.92 1.70 -15.03
CA TYR A 219 -12.04 0.39 -15.65
C TYR A 219 -12.82 -0.61 -14.77
N LEU A 220 -12.46 -0.74 -13.50
CA LEU A 220 -13.16 -1.61 -12.55
C LEU A 220 -14.64 -1.20 -12.38
N ASN A 221 -14.93 0.10 -12.34
CA ASN A 221 -16.26 0.64 -12.14
C ASN A 221 -17.16 0.53 -13.39
N TYR A 222 -16.56 0.38 -14.56
CA TYR A 222 -17.25 -0.03 -15.79
C TYR A 222 -17.43 -1.56 -15.91
N GLY A 223 -16.95 -2.34 -14.93
CA GLY A 223 -17.06 -3.81 -14.90
C GLY A 223 -15.89 -4.54 -15.53
N GLY A 224 -14.78 -3.83 -15.76
CA GLY A 224 -13.57 -4.41 -16.34
C GLY A 224 -12.90 -5.40 -15.39
N GLU A 225 -12.40 -6.49 -15.97
CA GLU A 225 -11.56 -7.50 -15.33
C GLU A 225 -10.31 -7.66 -16.18
N PHE A 226 -9.12 -7.63 -15.57
CA PHE A 226 -7.87 -7.65 -16.33
C PHE A 226 -7.64 -8.95 -17.09
N LEU A 227 -8.04 -10.07 -16.51
CA LEU A 227 -7.86 -11.40 -17.07
C LEU A 227 -9.20 -12.14 -17.10
N ASP A 228 -9.47 -12.86 -18.19
CA ASP A 228 -10.57 -13.81 -18.22
C ASP A 228 -10.21 -15.11 -17.46
N ASN A 229 -11.14 -16.05 -17.39
CA ASN A 229 -10.97 -17.34 -16.72
C ASN A 229 -9.87 -18.22 -17.37
N ASN A 230 -9.42 -17.89 -18.57
CA ASN A 230 -8.35 -18.58 -19.28
C ASN A 230 -7.00 -17.86 -19.16
N GLY A 231 -6.94 -16.74 -18.42
CA GLY A 231 -5.76 -15.91 -18.25
C GLY A 231 -5.46 -14.97 -19.42
N ASN A 232 -6.41 -14.75 -20.34
CA ASN A 232 -6.24 -13.79 -21.43
C ASN A 232 -6.54 -12.37 -20.96
N ILE A 233 -5.72 -11.43 -21.39
CA ILE A 233 -5.91 -10.01 -21.06
C ILE A 233 -7.18 -9.41 -21.68
N GLN A 234 -7.88 -8.55 -20.95
CA GLN A 234 -9.19 -7.99 -21.32
C GLN A 234 -9.18 -6.45 -21.32
N THR A 235 -8.22 -5.83 -22.00
CA THR A 235 -8.04 -4.36 -21.94
C THR A 235 -8.39 -3.63 -23.24
N ASP A 236 -9.06 -4.25 -24.16
CA ASP A 236 -9.56 -3.67 -25.43
C ASP A 236 -11.09 -3.82 -25.61
N GLY A 237 -11.77 -4.37 -24.60
CA GLY A 237 -13.21 -4.53 -24.57
C GLY A 237 -14.00 -3.21 -24.32
N PRO A 238 -15.35 -3.27 -24.40
CA PRO A 238 -16.21 -2.09 -24.22
C PRO A 238 -15.97 -1.36 -22.90
N GLU A 239 -15.74 -2.10 -21.80
CA GLU A 239 -15.49 -1.55 -20.47
C GLU A 239 -14.21 -0.70 -20.43
N ALA A 240 -13.17 -1.19 -21.09
CA ALA A 240 -11.89 -0.49 -21.20
C ALA A 240 -12.02 0.78 -22.06
N VAL A 241 -12.78 0.70 -23.15
CA VAL A 241 -13.04 1.83 -24.05
C VAL A 241 -13.82 2.92 -23.32
N GLU A 242 -14.90 2.60 -22.59
CA GLU A 242 -15.69 3.57 -21.84
C GLU A 242 -14.88 4.18 -20.69
N ALA A 243 -14.12 3.40 -19.95
CA ALA A 243 -13.20 3.90 -18.93
C ALA A 243 -12.18 4.89 -19.51
N THR A 244 -11.67 4.61 -20.72
CA THR A 244 -10.70 5.47 -21.39
C THR A 244 -11.32 6.75 -21.93
N LYS A 245 -12.58 6.72 -22.39
CA LYS A 245 -13.33 7.93 -22.75
C LYS A 245 -13.54 8.84 -21.54
N LEU A 246 -13.89 8.26 -20.39
CA LEU A 246 -14.01 9.02 -19.13
C LEU A 246 -12.68 9.64 -18.74
N TYR A 247 -11.61 8.86 -18.74
CA TYR A 247 -10.25 9.31 -18.45
C TYR A 247 -9.84 10.46 -19.37
N GLN A 248 -10.02 10.30 -20.68
CA GLN A 248 -9.77 11.33 -21.68
C GLN A 248 -10.58 12.61 -21.40
N THR A 249 -11.89 12.47 -21.15
CA THR A 249 -12.77 13.61 -20.88
C THR A 249 -12.32 14.42 -19.68
N LEU A 250 -12.06 13.77 -18.55
CA LEU A 250 -11.62 14.45 -17.31
C LEU A 250 -10.28 15.16 -17.52
N LEU A 251 -9.30 14.50 -18.12
CA LEU A 251 -7.95 15.05 -18.23
C LEU A 251 -7.79 16.07 -19.37
N THR A 252 -8.64 16.02 -20.41
CA THR A 252 -8.56 17.04 -21.48
C THR A 252 -9.47 18.25 -21.25
N LYS A 253 -10.61 18.09 -20.54
CA LYS A 253 -11.59 19.18 -20.37
C LYS A 253 -11.52 19.86 -19.00
N ALA A 254 -11.11 19.13 -17.95
CA ALA A 254 -11.22 19.61 -16.57
C ALA A 254 -9.90 19.61 -15.79
N ALA A 255 -8.79 19.24 -16.40
CA ALA A 255 -7.49 19.18 -15.75
C ALA A 255 -6.56 20.31 -16.18
N PRO A 256 -5.50 20.61 -15.37
CA PRO A 256 -4.50 21.63 -15.73
C PRO A 256 -3.77 21.29 -17.03
N PRO A 257 -3.33 22.31 -17.78
CA PRO A 257 -2.45 22.11 -18.92
C PRO A 257 -1.20 21.31 -18.54
N GLY A 258 -0.76 20.41 -19.43
CA GLY A 258 0.41 19.57 -19.17
C GLY A 258 0.13 18.32 -18.34
N VAL A 259 -1.12 18.03 -18.00
CA VAL A 259 -1.52 16.88 -17.18
C VAL A 259 -1.02 15.54 -17.73
N ALA A 260 -0.83 15.41 -19.05
CA ALA A 260 -0.23 14.23 -19.69
C ALA A 260 1.19 13.88 -19.17
N GLY A 261 1.88 14.85 -18.56
CA GLY A 261 3.18 14.66 -17.90
C GLY A 261 3.08 14.48 -16.38
N PHE A 262 1.89 14.49 -15.78
CA PHE A 262 1.74 14.44 -14.33
C PHE A 262 1.76 13.01 -13.80
N ASN A 263 2.62 12.76 -12.81
CA ASN A 263 2.51 11.64 -11.89
C ASN A 263 1.79 12.11 -10.61
N TRP A 264 1.85 11.32 -9.55
CA TRP A 264 1.22 11.67 -8.26
C TRP A 264 1.80 12.97 -7.65
N MET A 265 3.10 13.24 -7.81
CA MET A 265 3.74 14.44 -7.26
C MET A 265 3.18 15.73 -7.86
N GLU A 266 3.08 15.80 -9.18
CA GLU A 266 2.55 16.97 -9.90
C GLU A 266 1.03 17.13 -9.65
N SER A 267 0.30 15.99 -9.60
CA SER A 267 -1.14 15.97 -9.26
C SER A 267 -1.38 16.49 -7.84
N MET A 268 -0.62 16.00 -6.87
CA MET A 268 -0.64 16.46 -5.49
C MET A 268 -0.27 17.95 -5.38
N ALA A 269 0.76 18.39 -6.08
CA ALA A 269 1.17 19.78 -6.08
C ALA A 269 0.06 20.71 -6.61
N SER A 270 -0.64 20.31 -7.69
CA SER A 270 -1.80 21.07 -8.20
C SER A 270 -2.94 21.14 -7.17
N PHE A 271 -3.20 20.05 -6.47
CA PHE A 271 -4.24 19.99 -5.45
C PHE A 271 -3.86 20.78 -4.18
N THR A 272 -2.65 20.61 -3.64
CA THR A 272 -2.15 21.34 -2.46
C THR A 272 -2.11 22.85 -2.67
N GLN A 273 -1.87 23.29 -3.90
CA GLN A 273 -1.91 24.73 -4.24
C GLN A 273 -3.33 25.27 -4.43
N GLY A 274 -4.37 24.45 -4.25
CA GLY A 274 -5.77 24.82 -4.41
C GLY A 274 -6.20 25.06 -5.87
N ARG A 275 -5.40 24.59 -6.83
CA ARG A 275 -5.69 24.72 -8.26
C ARG A 275 -6.66 23.68 -8.79
N SER A 276 -6.81 22.57 -8.11
CA SER A 276 -7.69 21.47 -8.53
C SER A 276 -8.75 21.17 -7.48
N ALA A 277 -9.97 20.97 -7.93
CA ALA A 277 -11.11 20.74 -7.05
C ALA A 277 -11.28 19.28 -6.63
N MET A 278 -10.89 18.33 -7.49
CA MET A 278 -10.94 16.90 -7.26
C MET A 278 -9.63 16.23 -7.68
N TRP A 279 -9.27 15.17 -6.95
CA TRP A 279 -8.13 14.32 -7.23
C TRP A 279 -8.44 12.89 -6.78
N ILE A 280 -8.23 11.90 -7.64
CA ILE A 280 -8.31 10.48 -7.28
C ILE A 280 -6.89 9.91 -7.26
N ASP A 281 -6.47 9.44 -6.10
CA ASP A 281 -5.15 8.83 -5.90
C ASP A 281 -5.12 7.97 -4.62
N ALA A 282 -3.95 7.40 -4.30
CA ALA A 282 -3.71 6.61 -3.11
C ALA A 282 -4.02 7.38 -1.82
N ASP A 283 -4.54 6.71 -0.82
CA ASP A 283 -4.93 7.27 0.48
C ASP A 283 -3.77 7.84 1.31
N GLY A 284 -2.54 7.37 1.07
CA GLY A 284 -1.35 7.78 1.81
C GLY A 284 -0.88 9.23 1.60
N TRP A 285 -1.56 10.04 0.80
CA TRP A 285 -1.18 11.42 0.51
C TRP A 285 -1.82 12.48 1.42
N ALA A 286 -2.56 12.07 2.45
CA ALA A 286 -3.20 13.01 3.38
C ALA A 286 -2.20 13.91 4.14
N PRO A 287 -1.03 13.43 4.63
CA PRO A 287 -0.11 14.28 5.40
C PRO A 287 0.34 15.55 4.68
N PRO A 288 0.81 15.53 3.41
CA PRO A 288 1.19 16.76 2.70
C PRO A 288 0.03 17.75 2.48
N LEU A 289 -1.21 17.25 2.43
CA LEU A 289 -2.40 18.11 2.25
C LEU A 289 -2.72 18.92 3.51
N GLU A 290 -2.34 18.40 4.68
CA GLU A 290 -2.59 19.01 5.99
C GLU A 290 -1.34 19.71 6.57
N ASP A 291 -0.26 19.83 5.80
CA ASP A 291 0.94 20.56 6.20
C ASP A 291 0.81 22.04 5.86
N PRO A 292 0.69 22.95 6.87
CA PRO A 292 0.53 24.39 6.63
C PRO A 292 1.76 25.04 5.99
N SER A 293 2.93 24.40 6.02
CA SER A 293 4.14 24.92 5.38
C SER A 293 4.17 24.66 3.87
N ALA A 294 3.40 23.69 3.38
CA ALA A 294 3.42 23.23 1.99
C ALA A 294 2.06 23.31 1.28
N SER A 295 0.95 23.38 2.02
CA SER A 295 -0.41 23.28 1.48
C SER A 295 -1.24 24.54 1.74
N ARG A 296 -1.98 24.97 0.71
CA ARG A 296 -3.00 26.04 0.79
C ARG A 296 -4.40 25.53 1.08
N VAL A 297 -4.57 24.21 1.13
CA VAL A 297 -5.86 23.54 1.35
C VAL A 297 -6.00 22.91 2.74
N VAL A 298 -5.13 23.24 3.67
CA VAL A 298 -5.19 22.76 5.06
C VAL A 298 -6.57 23.03 5.66
N GLY A 299 -7.20 21.99 6.21
CA GLY A 299 -8.54 22.03 6.77
C GLY A 299 -9.69 22.17 5.76
N LYS A 300 -9.37 22.24 4.45
CA LYS A 300 -10.34 22.38 3.36
C LYS A 300 -10.51 21.10 2.54
N VAL A 301 -9.74 20.06 2.84
CA VAL A 301 -9.77 18.78 2.13
C VAL A 301 -10.93 17.93 2.66
N GLY A 302 -11.72 17.40 1.74
CA GLY A 302 -12.66 16.33 1.99
C GLY A 302 -12.16 15.03 1.38
N TYR A 303 -12.59 13.92 1.96
CA TYR A 303 -12.20 12.57 1.59
C TYR A 303 -13.44 11.72 1.36
N ALA A 304 -13.50 11.00 0.25
CA ALA A 304 -14.61 10.14 -0.08
C ALA A 304 -14.12 8.89 -0.84
N VAL A 305 -14.98 7.88 -0.88
CA VAL A 305 -14.76 6.71 -1.74
C VAL A 305 -14.82 7.15 -3.20
N VAL A 306 -14.08 6.45 -4.08
CA VAL A 306 -14.20 6.66 -5.55
C VAL A 306 -15.66 6.54 -5.97
N PRO A 307 -16.19 7.49 -6.77
CA PRO A 307 -17.59 7.46 -7.22
C PRO A 307 -17.94 6.17 -7.98
N ALA A 308 -19.16 5.68 -7.78
CA ALA A 308 -19.64 4.46 -8.39
C ALA A 308 -19.78 4.59 -9.92
N GLY A 309 -19.44 3.55 -10.64
CA GLY A 309 -19.73 3.43 -12.06
C GLY A 309 -20.99 2.62 -12.35
N PRO A 310 -21.33 2.40 -13.63
CA PRO A 310 -22.56 1.71 -14.03
C PRO A 310 -22.59 0.23 -13.62
N LYS A 311 -21.43 -0.37 -13.30
CA LYS A 311 -21.31 -1.79 -12.95
C LYS A 311 -20.91 -2.05 -11.50
N GLY A 312 -20.76 -1.02 -10.70
CA GLY A 312 -20.46 -1.12 -9.28
C GLY A 312 -19.68 0.05 -8.72
N GLN A 313 -19.30 -0.09 -7.45
CA GLN A 313 -18.40 0.83 -6.78
C GLN A 313 -17.17 0.07 -6.29
N TYR A 314 -16.03 0.34 -6.90
CA TYR A 314 -14.78 -0.32 -6.60
C TYR A 314 -13.65 0.70 -6.43
N SER A 315 -12.78 0.45 -5.46
CA SER A 315 -11.52 1.17 -5.28
C SER A 315 -10.37 0.28 -5.73
N SER A 316 -9.46 0.79 -6.55
CA SER A 316 -8.26 0.04 -6.88
C SER A 316 -7.32 0.00 -5.67
N THR A 317 -6.67 -1.16 -5.47
CA THR A 317 -5.74 -1.34 -4.35
C THR A 317 -4.36 -1.78 -4.84
N TYR A 318 -3.34 -1.30 -4.11
CA TYR A 318 -1.93 -1.56 -4.39
C TYR A 318 -1.22 -1.88 -3.09
N GLY A 319 -0.52 -3.00 -3.05
CA GLY A 319 0.17 -3.45 -1.86
C GLY A 319 1.68 -3.31 -1.99
N ASP A 320 2.32 -3.07 -0.85
CA ASP A 320 3.78 -3.05 -0.72
C ASP A 320 4.23 -3.95 0.43
N GLY A 321 5.37 -4.58 0.22
CA GLY A 321 6.04 -5.40 1.21
C GLY A 321 7.46 -4.94 1.48
N ILE A 322 8.05 -5.53 2.49
CA ILE A 322 9.47 -5.42 2.80
C ILE A 322 10.09 -6.81 2.77
N GLY A 323 11.09 -7.00 1.93
CA GLY A 323 11.70 -8.30 1.67
C GLY A 323 13.21 -8.26 1.78
N ILE A 324 13.81 -9.44 1.74
CA ILE A 324 15.27 -9.63 1.90
C ILE A 324 15.80 -10.16 0.57
N ALA A 325 16.85 -9.53 0.05
CA ALA A 325 17.51 -10.02 -1.16
C ALA A 325 18.06 -11.45 -0.93
N ALA A 326 17.75 -12.39 -1.84
CA ALA A 326 18.20 -13.78 -1.72
C ALA A 326 19.74 -13.90 -1.62
N ALA A 327 20.46 -12.98 -2.24
CA ALA A 327 21.92 -12.91 -2.22
C ALA A 327 22.51 -12.24 -0.95
N SER A 328 21.68 -11.64 -0.08
CA SER A 328 22.17 -11.04 1.17
C SER A 328 22.89 -12.07 2.05
N LYS A 329 23.99 -11.67 2.67
CA LYS A 329 24.72 -12.47 3.66
C LYS A 329 24.22 -12.24 5.08
N ASN A 330 23.37 -11.23 5.29
CA ASN A 330 22.90 -10.76 6.59
C ASN A 330 21.39 -11.05 6.80
N LYS A 331 20.88 -12.17 6.26
CA LYS A 331 19.43 -12.44 6.15
C LYS A 331 18.69 -12.39 7.48
N GLU A 332 19.25 -12.95 8.56
CA GLU A 332 18.60 -12.96 9.88
C GLU A 332 18.60 -11.55 10.51
N ALA A 333 19.68 -10.79 10.37
CA ALA A 333 19.72 -9.38 10.78
C ALA A 333 18.74 -8.53 9.97
N ALA A 334 18.64 -8.76 8.66
CA ALA A 334 17.67 -8.12 7.76
C ALA A 334 16.23 -8.48 8.13
N TYR A 335 15.99 -9.72 8.56
CA TYR A 335 14.67 -10.15 9.04
C TYR A 335 14.24 -9.40 10.32
N LEU A 336 15.17 -9.15 11.26
CA LEU A 336 14.87 -8.31 12.43
C LEU A 336 14.41 -6.90 12.02
N LEU A 337 15.03 -6.31 10.98
CA LEU A 337 14.57 -5.02 10.45
C LEU A 337 13.20 -5.10 9.78
N CYS A 338 12.97 -6.12 8.96
CA CYS A 338 11.68 -6.29 8.29
C CYS A 338 10.53 -6.42 9.30
N GLN A 339 10.69 -7.27 10.34
CA GLN A 339 9.64 -7.42 11.35
C GLN A 339 9.42 -6.15 12.18
N TRP A 340 10.49 -5.41 12.49
CA TRP A 340 10.36 -4.13 13.18
C TRP A 340 9.60 -3.11 12.33
N ALA A 341 9.90 -3.04 11.02
CA ALA A 341 9.23 -2.13 10.09
C ALA A 341 7.72 -2.40 9.97
N VAL A 342 7.28 -3.64 10.11
CA VAL A 342 5.85 -4.03 10.09
C VAL A 342 5.25 -4.24 11.48
N SER A 343 5.96 -3.84 12.55
CA SER A 343 5.45 -3.96 13.91
C SER A 343 4.19 -3.12 14.15
N LYS A 344 3.39 -3.47 15.17
CA LYS A 344 2.21 -2.69 15.55
C LYS A 344 2.54 -1.23 15.78
N ALA A 345 3.67 -0.94 16.44
CA ALA A 345 4.11 0.43 16.71
C ALA A 345 4.35 1.22 15.41
N GLN A 346 5.06 0.63 14.45
CA GLN A 346 5.32 1.30 13.17
C GLN A 346 4.06 1.43 12.32
N GLY A 347 3.22 0.39 12.28
CA GLY A 347 1.93 0.43 11.59
C GLY A 347 0.98 1.49 12.19
N THR A 348 0.92 1.60 13.51
CA THR A 348 0.14 2.63 14.22
C THR A 348 0.60 4.04 13.82
N ARG A 349 1.92 4.29 13.82
CA ARG A 349 2.48 5.59 13.41
C ARG A 349 2.13 5.94 11.97
N LEU A 350 2.25 4.96 11.07
CA LEU A 350 1.92 5.15 9.66
C LEU A 350 0.44 5.51 9.48
N LEU A 351 -0.47 4.75 10.09
CA LEU A 351 -1.92 4.97 10.02
C LEU A 351 -2.33 6.30 10.65
N GLN A 352 -1.84 6.61 11.85
CA GLN A 352 -2.19 7.84 12.57
C GLN A 352 -1.65 9.10 11.89
N ALA A 353 -0.53 8.96 11.16
CA ALA A 353 -0.01 10.02 10.32
C ALA A 353 -0.81 10.22 9.03
N GLY A 354 -1.70 9.29 8.65
CA GLY A 354 -2.39 9.30 7.35
C GLY A 354 -1.49 8.90 6.17
N GLY A 355 -0.40 8.21 6.43
CA GLY A 355 0.63 7.83 5.45
C GLY A 355 0.39 6.47 4.77
N GLY A 356 -0.78 5.86 4.95
CA GLY A 356 -1.17 4.57 4.39
C GLY A 356 -1.68 3.59 5.44
N VAL A 357 -2.22 2.48 5.00
CA VAL A 357 -2.85 1.46 5.83
C VAL A 357 -1.91 0.27 6.01
N PRO A 358 -1.52 -0.10 7.24
CA PRO A 358 -0.74 -1.31 7.46
C PRO A 358 -1.57 -2.56 7.16
N PHE A 359 -0.92 -3.62 6.67
CA PHE A 359 -1.59 -4.90 6.46
C PHE A 359 -1.95 -5.64 7.79
N ARG A 360 -1.51 -5.12 8.95
CA ARG A 360 -1.78 -5.69 10.27
C ARG A 360 -3.21 -5.38 10.70
N ASN A 361 -4.06 -6.42 10.81
CA ASN A 361 -5.45 -6.31 11.28
C ASN A 361 -5.51 -5.74 12.71
N SER A 362 -4.61 -6.18 13.59
CA SER A 362 -4.51 -5.68 14.97
C SER A 362 -4.17 -4.20 15.11
N VAL A 363 -3.74 -3.54 14.05
CA VAL A 363 -3.58 -2.07 14.01
C VAL A 363 -4.84 -1.41 13.50
N LEU A 364 -5.37 -1.89 12.36
CA LEU A 364 -6.55 -1.27 11.74
C LEU A 364 -7.82 -1.46 12.57
N ASP A 365 -7.93 -2.58 13.29
CA ASP A 365 -9.11 -2.91 14.09
C ASP A 365 -9.07 -2.38 15.53
N ASP A 366 -7.92 -1.85 15.98
CA ASP A 366 -7.77 -1.29 17.33
C ASP A 366 -8.51 0.05 17.47
N PRO A 367 -9.54 0.15 18.33
CA PRO A 367 -10.29 1.38 18.54
C PRO A 367 -9.44 2.54 19.03
N GLU A 368 -8.41 2.28 19.85
CA GLU A 368 -7.55 3.34 20.39
C GLU A 368 -6.60 3.87 19.30
N VAL A 369 -6.13 3.00 18.42
CA VAL A 369 -5.36 3.41 17.23
C VAL A 369 -6.22 4.29 16.33
N ARG A 370 -7.46 3.87 16.05
CA ARG A 370 -8.42 4.64 15.23
C ARG A 370 -8.73 6.02 15.82
N LYS A 371 -8.94 6.12 17.12
CA LYS A 371 -9.15 7.41 17.82
C LYS A 371 -7.95 8.35 17.68
N GLY A 372 -6.74 7.81 17.61
CA GLY A 372 -5.52 8.57 17.42
C GLY A 372 -5.32 9.13 16.00
N VAL A 373 -6.11 8.69 15.02
CA VAL A 373 -6.09 9.23 13.65
C VAL A 373 -6.72 10.62 13.66
N LYS A 374 -5.95 11.64 13.30
CA LYS A 374 -6.42 13.04 13.38
C LYS A 374 -7.60 13.32 12.44
N ASN A 375 -7.55 12.77 11.23
CA ASN A 375 -8.57 12.99 10.21
C ASN A 375 -9.52 11.79 10.12
N GLN A 376 -10.65 11.89 10.82
CA GLN A 376 -11.65 10.83 10.88
C GLN A 376 -12.42 10.65 9.54
N GLU A 377 -12.57 11.70 8.74
CA GLU A 377 -13.18 11.62 7.41
C GLU A 377 -12.27 10.82 6.45
N TRP A 378 -10.96 11.06 6.52
CA TRP A 378 -9.98 10.25 5.80
C TRP A 378 -10.04 8.78 6.23
N LEU A 379 -10.02 8.50 7.52
CA LEU A 379 -10.07 7.13 8.03
C LEU A 379 -11.34 6.40 7.58
N GLN A 380 -12.49 7.08 7.61
CA GLN A 380 -13.75 6.49 7.15
C GLN A 380 -13.70 6.18 5.66
N SER A 381 -13.19 7.10 4.84
CA SER A 381 -13.05 6.87 3.38
C SER A 381 -12.14 5.68 3.06
N VAL A 382 -11.08 5.49 3.84
CA VAL A 382 -10.16 4.34 3.73
C VAL A 382 -10.85 3.04 4.10
N ILE A 383 -11.56 2.99 5.24
CA ILE A 383 -12.30 1.81 5.70
C ILE A 383 -13.36 1.40 4.65
N ASP A 384 -14.08 2.36 4.11
CA ASP A 384 -15.11 2.08 3.12
C ASP A 384 -14.50 1.64 1.77
N SER A 385 -13.37 2.23 1.36
CA SER A 385 -12.63 1.81 0.17
C SER A 385 -12.05 0.40 0.31
N ALA A 386 -11.58 0.03 1.49
CA ALA A 386 -11.09 -1.33 1.76
C ALA A 386 -12.14 -2.41 1.51
N ARG A 387 -13.42 -2.13 1.87
CA ARG A 387 -14.54 -3.08 1.70
C ARG A 387 -14.90 -3.36 0.24
N ILE A 388 -14.61 -2.42 -0.65
CA ILE A 388 -14.94 -2.48 -2.08
C ILE A 388 -13.68 -2.57 -2.94
N SER A 389 -12.54 -2.92 -2.36
CA SER A 389 -11.27 -2.92 -3.06
C SER A 389 -11.13 -4.09 -4.03
N LYS A 390 -10.52 -3.80 -5.18
CA LYS A 390 -10.07 -4.79 -6.17
C LYS A 390 -8.61 -4.50 -6.54
N LEU A 391 -7.88 -5.53 -7.01
CA LEU A 391 -6.50 -5.38 -7.45
C LEU A 391 -6.39 -4.33 -8.56
N GLY A 392 -5.45 -3.42 -8.41
CA GLY A 392 -5.24 -2.32 -9.35
C GLY A 392 -4.50 -2.70 -10.63
N LEU A 393 -3.90 -3.89 -10.70
CA LEU A 393 -3.18 -4.42 -11.86
C LEU A 393 -3.31 -5.94 -11.92
N PRO A 394 -3.14 -6.55 -13.11
CA PRO A 394 -3.10 -8.00 -13.22
C PRO A 394 -1.83 -8.57 -12.54
N VAL A 395 -1.97 -9.73 -11.91
CA VAL A 395 -0.83 -10.45 -11.30
C VAL A 395 -0.18 -11.33 -12.35
N VAL A 396 0.65 -10.74 -13.18
CA VAL A 396 1.38 -11.40 -14.27
C VAL A 396 2.87 -11.03 -14.23
N VAL A 397 3.73 -11.86 -14.84
CA VAL A 397 5.18 -11.58 -14.88
C VAL A 397 5.47 -10.27 -15.63
N PRO A 398 4.95 -10.03 -16.85
CA PRO A 398 5.29 -8.83 -17.62
C PRO A 398 4.37 -7.64 -17.27
N VAL A 399 4.04 -7.45 -15.99
CA VAL A 399 3.15 -6.35 -15.57
C VAL A 399 3.75 -4.97 -15.82
N ALA A 400 5.07 -4.84 -15.84
CA ALA A 400 5.75 -3.59 -16.17
C ALA A 400 5.52 -3.21 -17.64
N GLU A 401 5.66 -4.17 -18.55
CA GLU A 401 5.38 -4.02 -19.98
C GLU A 401 3.89 -3.75 -20.23
N PHE A 402 3.01 -4.44 -19.47
CA PHE A 402 1.57 -4.17 -19.48
C PHE A 402 1.27 -2.71 -19.18
N ARG A 403 1.79 -2.20 -18.06
CA ARG A 403 1.62 -0.81 -17.65
C ARG A 403 2.16 0.17 -18.68
N ASP A 404 3.25 -0.18 -19.31
CA ASP A 404 3.90 0.69 -20.28
C ASP A 404 3.12 0.77 -21.60
N LEU A 405 2.63 -0.36 -22.11
CA LEU A 405 1.86 -0.41 -23.36
C LEU A 405 0.46 0.22 -23.21
N VAL A 406 -0.29 -0.18 -22.18
CA VAL A 406 -1.61 0.43 -21.94
C VAL A 406 -1.47 1.90 -21.53
N GLY A 407 -0.45 2.23 -20.72
CA GLY A 407 -0.14 3.62 -20.36
C GLY A 407 0.20 4.49 -21.55
N ALA A 408 0.87 3.96 -22.57
CA ALA A 408 1.13 4.65 -23.83
C ALA A 408 -0.17 4.91 -24.60
N ALA A 409 -1.07 3.92 -24.68
CA ALA A 409 -2.39 4.07 -25.29
C ALA A 409 -3.20 5.19 -24.61
N LEU A 410 -3.24 5.19 -23.26
CA LEU A 410 -3.92 6.23 -22.49
C LEU A 410 -3.34 7.62 -22.75
N THR A 411 -2.00 7.74 -22.83
CA THR A 411 -1.36 9.02 -23.14
C THR A 411 -1.67 9.49 -24.55
N ALA A 412 -1.72 8.57 -25.54
CA ALA A 412 -2.09 8.89 -26.93
C ALA A 412 -3.52 9.45 -27.01
N THR A 413 -4.46 8.97 -26.20
CA THR A 413 -5.83 9.51 -26.18
C THR A 413 -5.88 10.96 -25.68
N LEU A 414 -4.99 11.38 -24.76
CA LEU A 414 -4.90 12.76 -24.32
C LEU A 414 -4.41 13.71 -25.43
N SER A 415 -3.78 13.17 -26.49
CA SER A 415 -3.37 13.89 -27.69
C SER A 415 -4.36 13.74 -28.85
N GLY A 416 -5.56 13.23 -28.58
CA GLY A 416 -6.64 13.09 -29.59
C GLY A 416 -6.75 11.72 -30.23
N GLY A 417 -5.98 10.72 -29.76
CA GLY A 417 -6.12 9.33 -30.20
C GLY A 417 -7.50 8.75 -29.87
N ASP A 418 -8.00 7.86 -30.74
CA ASP A 418 -9.26 7.17 -30.49
C ASP A 418 -9.07 6.05 -29.45
N PRO A 419 -9.83 6.04 -28.35
CA PRO A 419 -9.70 5.06 -27.26
C PRO A 419 -9.71 3.60 -27.72
N ALA A 420 -10.65 3.21 -28.58
CA ALA A 420 -10.75 1.84 -29.05
C ALA A 420 -9.52 1.41 -29.88
N THR A 421 -9.06 2.29 -30.76
CA THR A 421 -7.91 2.06 -31.64
C THR A 421 -6.62 1.93 -30.82
N GLU A 422 -6.39 2.83 -29.87
CA GLU A 422 -5.14 2.84 -29.08
C GLU A 422 -5.08 1.66 -28.10
N LEU A 423 -6.21 1.32 -27.44
CA LEU A 423 -6.27 0.14 -26.57
C LEU A 423 -6.09 -1.18 -27.34
N LYS A 424 -6.68 -1.30 -28.52
CA LYS A 424 -6.49 -2.47 -29.38
C LYS A 424 -5.01 -2.67 -29.76
N LYS A 425 -4.32 -1.59 -30.15
CA LYS A 425 -2.87 -1.66 -30.43
C LYS A 425 -2.08 -2.15 -29.20
N ALA A 426 -2.36 -1.61 -28.01
CA ALA A 426 -1.70 -2.01 -26.77
C ALA A 426 -1.96 -3.49 -26.45
N HIS A 427 -3.21 -3.95 -26.60
CA HIS A 427 -3.61 -5.34 -26.41
C HIS A 427 -2.86 -6.29 -27.36
N GLU A 428 -2.86 -5.99 -28.67
CA GLU A 428 -2.17 -6.80 -29.67
C GLU A 428 -0.66 -6.89 -29.44
N GLN A 429 -0.04 -5.83 -28.95
CA GLN A 429 1.38 -5.81 -28.57
C GLN A 429 1.66 -6.58 -27.28
N PHE A 430 0.80 -6.51 -26.28
CA PHE A 430 1.01 -7.14 -24.99
C PHE A 430 0.74 -8.65 -25.01
N ARG A 431 -0.28 -9.12 -25.70
CA ARG A 431 -0.68 -10.54 -25.72
C ARG A 431 0.50 -11.50 -25.98
N PRO A 432 1.35 -11.35 -27.02
CA PRO A 432 2.47 -12.25 -27.23
C PRO A 432 3.55 -12.16 -26.16
N ILE A 433 3.67 -11.04 -25.45
CA ILE A 433 4.59 -10.87 -24.34
C ILE A 433 4.09 -11.69 -23.13
N LEU A 434 2.80 -11.59 -22.81
CA LEU A 434 2.16 -12.34 -21.75
C LEU A 434 2.30 -13.85 -21.98
N GLU A 435 1.94 -14.33 -23.17
CA GLU A 435 2.02 -15.75 -23.54
C GLU A 435 3.42 -16.33 -23.38
N ARG A 436 4.47 -15.60 -23.74
CA ARG A 436 5.87 -16.05 -23.58
C ARG A 436 6.30 -16.05 -22.12
N SER A 437 6.00 -14.99 -21.38
CA SER A 437 6.49 -14.79 -20.02
C SER A 437 5.85 -15.71 -18.98
N GLU A 438 4.60 -16.15 -19.20
CA GLU A 438 3.94 -17.08 -18.30
C GLU A 438 4.27 -18.55 -18.59
N LYS A 439 4.71 -18.89 -19.80
CA LYS A 439 5.15 -20.25 -20.16
C LYS A 439 6.57 -20.59 -19.71
N THR A 440 7.40 -19.59 -19.48
CA THR A 440 8.76 -19.72 -18.94
C THR A 440 8.79 -19.54 -17.43
#